data_a958e0a2bd3fbf10e1e21e6679a48ec2
#
_entry.id   a958e0a2bd3fbf10e1e21e6679a48ec2
#
_cell.length_a   1.000
_cell.length_b   1.000
_cell.length_c   1.000
_cell.angle_alpha   90.00
_cell.angle_beta   90.00
_cell.angle_gamma   90.00
#
_symmetry.space_group_name_H-M   'P 1'
#
loop_
_entity.id
_entity.type
_entity.pdbx_description
1 polymer ?
#
loop_
_entity_poly.entity_id
_entity_poly.type
_entity_poly.pdbx_seq_one_letter_code
_entity_poly.pdbx_strand_id
1 'polypeptide(L)'
;MKTIRFTCMILATCVLSLSQTELSAQDSTNYPTIGEVVRVDPGLDALIDKDARIEVLSSGFDWSEGPVWIGDAADGFLLFSDIPRNSVMKWKEGAGASLFMKPSGYTGVTPYGNEPGSNGLFLDPEGRLVSCEHGDRRVSVLTKKGGKRTLVDNYMGKRLNSPNDGVFKSNGDLYFTDPPYGLPNRYDDPRRELDFCGVYRLAKDGTLTLLTKEMTRPNGIAFSPDEKTLYVAQSDPEAALWKAFPVNQDGTLGASKVFYDVTDKVGKLPGLPDGLKTDVNGNLFATGPGGCYIFTPEGKLLGRISTGERTANCAWGNDGTVLYLTADTYLVRIPTKTKGRVGPAK
;
A
#
# COMPACT_ATOMS: atom_id res chain seq x y z
N MET A 1 64.63 67.86 19.34
CA MET A 1 64.42 66.56 20.02
C MET A 1 62.94 66.46 20.36
N LYS A 2 62.21 65.61 19.67
CA LYS A 2 60.74 65.43 19.86
C LYS A 2 60.48 64.17 20.66
N THR A 3 59.83 64.35 21.79
CA THR A 3 59.45 63.29 22.72
C THR A 3 58.20 62.64 22.27
N ILE A 4 58.24 61.28 22.01
CA ILE A 4 57.05 60.50 21.63
C ILE A 4 56.47 59.88 22.90
N ARG A 5 55.19 60.17 23.20
CA ARG A 5 54.43 59.51 24.28
C ARG A 5 53.73 58.29 23.71
N PHE A 6 53.95 57.12 24.29
CA PHE A 6 53.23 55.90 24.08
C PHE A 6 51.98 55.90 24.96
N THR A 7 50.81 55.78 24.33
CA THR A 7 49.54 55.60 25.03
C THR A 7 49.22 54.09 25.00
N CYS A 8 49.18 53.48 26.19
CA CYS A 8 48.80 52.09 26.35
C CYS A 8 47.29 51.91 26.23
N MET A 9 46.84 51.18 25.24
CA MET A 9 45.42 50.87 25.01
C MET A 9 45.10 49.51 25.61
N ILE A 10 44.29 49.48 26.67
CA ILE A 10 43.81 48.27 27.35
C ILE A 10 42.69 47.67 26.52
N LEU A 11 42.91 46.51 25.91
CA LEU A 11 41.85 45.74 25.25
C LEU A 11 41.05 44.98 26.33
N ALA A 12 39.81 45.35 26.51
CA ALA A 12 38.86 44.58 27.29
C ALA A 12 38.31 43.44 26.43
N THR A 13 38.68 42.22 26.73
CA THR A 13 38.10 40.99 26.13
C THR A 13 36.72 40.74 26.72
N CYS A 14 35.68 41.01 25.92
CA CYS A 14 34.33 40.61 26.24
C CYS A 14 34.16 39.12 25.88
N VAL A 15 34.12 38.24 26.90
CA VAL A 15 33.76 36.84 26.73
C VAL A 15 32.24 36.75 26.57
N LEU A 16 31.76 36.60 25.33
CA LEU A 16 30.39 36.20 25.07
C LEU A 16 30.22 34.73 25.45
N SER A 17 29.56 34.46 26.55
CA SER A 17 29.01 33.13 26.85
C SER A 17 27.86 32.85 25.91
N LEU A 18 28.09 32.03 24.87
CA LEU A 18 27.05 31.41 24.08
C LEU A 18 26.34 30.37 24.96
N SER A 19 25.20 30.73 25.49
CA SER A 19 24.26 29.75 26.03
C SER A 19 23.80 28.83 24.88
N GLN A 20 24.27 27.59 24.89
CA GLN A 20 23.67 26.52 24.09
C GLN A 20 22.25 26.31 24.62
N THR A 21 21.27 26.87 23.91
CA THR A 21 19.89 26.41 23.98
C THR A 21 19.89 25.02 23.38
N GLU A 22 19.82 24.00 24.22
CA GLU A 22 19.44 22.64 23.78
C GLU A 22 18.11 22.77 23.02
N LEU A 23 18.15 22.52 21.71
CA LEU A 23 16.93 22.27 20.96
C LEU A 23 16.32 21.00 21.56
N SER A 24 15.30 21.18 22.40
CA SER A 24 14.44 20.07 22.79
C SER A 24 13.75 19.56 21.53
N ALA A 25 14.16 18.37 21.11
CA ALA A 25 13.50 17.63 20.05
C ALA A 25 12.05 17.30 20.45
N GLN A 26 11.19 17.34 19.44
CA GLN A 26 9.83 16.83 19.39
C GLN A 26 8.73 17.74 19.95
N ASP A 27 8.31 18.67 19.09
CA ASP A 27 6.86 18.85 18.90
C ASP A 27 6.32 17.55 18.32
N SER A 28 5.65 16.75 19.14
CA SER A 28 4.80 15.67 18.66
C SER A 28 3.73 16.32 17.77
N THR A 29 3.83 16.13 16.46
CA THR A 29 2.82 16.61 15.51
C THR A 29 1.50 15.96 15.93
N ASN A 30 0.60 16.77 16.50
CA ASN A 30 -0.70 16.29 16.94
C ASN A 30 -1.60 16.20 15.70
N TYR A 31 -1.54 15.05 14.99
CA TYR A 31 -2.36 14.82 13.81
C TYR A 31 -3.85 14.77 14.17
N PRO A 32 -4.74 15.35 13.35
CA PRO A 32 -6.17 15.12 13.49
C PRO A 32 -6.49 13.63 13.46
N THR A 33 -7.56 13.22 14.13
CA THR A 33 -7.99 11.82 14.16
C THR A 33 -9.35 11.64 13.52
N ILE A 34 -9.58 10.46 12.92
CA ILE A 34 -10.86 10.08 12.33
C ILE A 34 -11.25 8.68 12.78
N GLY A 35 -12.54 8.38 12.67
CA GLY A 35 -13.05 7.02 12.83
C GLY A 35 -12.82 6.42 14.22
N GLU A 36 -12.83 5.10 14.27
CA GLU A 36 -12.71 4.33 15.52
C GLU A 36 -12.17 2.90 15.26
N VAL A 37 -11.72 2.24 16.32
CA VAL A 37 -11.39 0.80 16.29
C VAL A 37 -12.57 0.01 16.87
N VAL A 38 -13.33 -0.64 15.99
CA VAL A 38 -14.45 -1.52 16.36
C VAL A 38 -13.90 -2.85 16.86
N ARG A 39 -14.12 -3.17 18.11
CA ARG A 39 -13.67 -4.39 18.78
C ARG A 39 -14.76 -5.45 18.77
N VAL A 40 -14.46 -6.61 18.21
CA VAL A 40 -15.40 -7.76 18.14
C VAL A 40 -14.95 -8.86 19.10
N ASP A 41 -13.65 -9.03 19.26
CA ASP A 41 -13.06 -10.06 20.13
C ASP A 41 -11.92 -9.44 20.98
N PRO A 42 -11.79 -9.85 22.25
CA PRO A 42 -10.72 -9.35 23.14
C PRO A 42 -9.30 -9.59 22.61
N GLY A 43 -9.10 -10.57 21.74
CA GLY A 43 -7.81 -10.84 21.09
C GLY A 43 -7.26 -9.65 20.31
N LEU A 44 -8.11 -8.68 19.89
CA LEU A 44 -7.65 -7.47 19.24
C LEU A 44 -6.76 -6.61 20.15
N ASP A 45 -6.93 -6.65 21.47
CA ASP A 45 -6.14 -5.87 22.43
C ASP A 45 -4.65 -6.26 22.44
N ALA A 46 -4.33 -7.46 21.95
CA ALA A 46 -2.96 -7.89 21.73
C ALA A 46 -2.31 -7.30 20.48
N LEU A 47 -3.11 -6.81 19.53
CA LEU A 47 -2.66 -6.29 18.23
C LEU A 47 -2.74 -4.76 18.15
N ILE A 48 -3.75 -4.16 18.79
CA ILE A 48 -3.99 -2.70 18.75
C ILE A 48 -4.36 -2.24 20.15
N ASP A 49 -3.67 -1.21 20.64
CA ASP A 49 -3.99 -0.62 21.95
C ASP A 49 -5.42 -0.10 22.02
N LYS A 50 -5.99 -0.12 23.23
CA LYS A 50 -7.35 0.39 23.47
C LYS A 50 -7.48 1.87 23.16
N ASP A 51 -6.41 2.61 23.39
CA ASP A 51 -6.35 4.07 23.19
C ASP A 51 -5.75 4.47 21.83
N ALA A 52 -5.41 3.49 20.96
CA ALA A 52 -4.88 3.77 19.64
C ALA A 52 -5.85 4.62 18.82
N ARG A 53 -5.32 5.64 18.15
CA ARG A 53 -6.07 6.59 17.32
C ARG A 53 -5.69 6.41 15.86
N ILE A 54 -6.65 6.65 14.96
CA ILE A 54 -6.44 6.70 13.53
C ILE A 54 -6.05 8.14 13.18
N GLU A 55 -4.78 8.38 12.90
CA GLU A 55 -4.23 9.70 12.62
C GLU A 55 -4.34 10.04 11.14
N VAL A 56 -4.82 11.25 10.82
CA VAL A 56 -4.89 11.78 9.45
C VAL A 56 -3.57 12.46 9.12
N LEU A 57 -2.79 11.85 8.25
CA LEU A 57 -1.47 12.34 7.86
C LEU A 57 -1.51 13.34 6.71
N SER A 58 -2.46 13.17 5.79
CA SER A 58 -2.69 14.04 4.65
C SER A 58 -4.06 13.78 4.04
N SER A 59 -4.56 14.75 3.27
CA SER A 59 -5.85 14.67 2.59
C SER A 59 -5.86 15.44 1.28
N GLY A 60 -6.98 15.36 0.53
CA GLY A 60 -7.17 16.10 -0.72
C GLY A 60 -6.73 15.32 -1.95
N PHE A 61 -6.63 14.00 -1.86
CA PHE A 61 -6.46 13.09 -2.99
C PHE A 61 -7.83 12.84 -3.66
N ASP A 62 -7.82 12.31 -4.88
CA ASP A 62 -9.07 11.92 -5.56
C ASP A 62 -9.45 10.47 -5.24
N TRP A 63 -8.46 9.56 -5.23
CA TRP A 63 -8.59 8.17 -4.78
C TRP A 63 -7.20 7.64 -4.42
N SER A 64 -6.91 7.59 -3.11
CA SER A 64 -5.63 7.12 -2.60
C SER A 64 -5.60 5.60 -2.55
N GLU A 65 -4.48 4.99 -3.03
CA GLU A 65 -4.31 3.55 -3.20
C GLU A 65 -2.85 3.09 -3.08
N GLY A 66 -2.64 1.78 -3.04
CA GLY A 66 -1.37 1.11 -3.21
C GLY A 66 -0.24 1.62 -2.31
N PRO A 67 -0.43 1.73 -0.99
CA PRO A 67 0.61 2.25 -0.12
C PRO A 67 1.79 1.28 0.00
N VAL A 68 3.01 1.81 -0.01
CA VAL A 68 4.23 1.05 0.22
C VAL A 68 5.27 1.88 0.97
N TRP A 69 5.87 1.30 2.00
CA TRP A 69 6.94 1.94 2.76
C TRP A 69 8.29 1.74 2.09
N ILE A 70 9.08 2.81 1.99
CA ILE A 70 10.40 2.84 1.38
C ILE A 70 11.42 3.27 2.44
N GLY A 71 12.51 2.52 2.56
CA GLY A 71 13.60 2.84 3.48
C GLY A 71 13.46 2.16 4.85
N ASP A 72 14.27 2.60 5.79
CA ASP A 72 14.26 2.12 7.17
C ASP A 72 13.26 2.89 8.06
N ALA A 73 13.23 2.55 9.35
CA ALA A 73 12.31 3.17 10.29
C ALA A 73 12.61 4.64 10.57
N ALA A 74 13.89 5.06 10.47
CA ALA A 74 14.32 6.41 10.87
C ALA A 74 14.10 7.44 9.76
N ASP A 75 14.48 7.07 8.53
CA ASP A 75 14.49 7.98 7.38
C ASP A 75 13.51 7.60 6.27
N GLY A 76 12.70 6.57 6.50
CA GLY A 76 11.74 6.06 5.54
C GLY A 76 10.63 7.05 5.21
N PHE A 77 9.88 6.68 4.18
CA PHE A 77 8.72 7.42 3.70
C PHE A 77 7.72 6.48 3.06
N LEU A 78 6.47 6.91 2.98
CA LEU A 78 5.43 6.18 2.29
C LEU A 78 5.27 6.69 0.86
N LEU A 79 5.18 5.77 -0.11
CA LEU A 79 4.63 6.06 -1.43
C LEU A 79 3.22 5.49 -1.51
N PHE A 80 2.36 6.15 -2.27
CA PHE A 80 1.01 5.70 -2.56
C PHE A 80 0.50 6.32 -3.85
N SER A 81 -0.43 5.65 -4.50
CA SER A 81 -1.04 6.10 -5.75
C SER A 81 -2.19 7.08 -5.47
N ASP A 82 -2.33 8.10 -6.31
CA ASP A 82 -3.57 8.86 -6.52
C ASP A 82 -4.01 8.55 -7.95
N ILE A 83 -4.86 7.52 -8.07
CA ILE A 83 -5.14 6.86 -9.35
C ILE A 83 -5.76 7.81 -10.37
N PRO A 84 -6.84 8.60 -10.03
CA PRO A 84 -7.46 9.50 -11.00
C PRO A 84 -6.51 10.59 -11.48
N ARG A 85 -5.60 11.03 -10.63
CA ARG A 85 -4.59 12.05 -10.97
C ARG A 85 -3.39 11.49 -11.74
N ASN A 86 -3.36 10.19 -11.98
CA ASN A 86 -2.24 9.52 -12.64
C ASN A 86 -0.90 9.83 -11.94
N SER A 87 -0.89 9.74 -10.61
CA SER A 87 0.24 10.20 -9.80
C SER A 87 0.63 9.17 -8.73
N VAL A 88 1.91 9.11 -8.41
CA VAL A 88 2.41 8.54 -7.14
C VAL A 88 2.77 9.71 -6.23
N MET A 89 2.23 9.69 -5.03
CA MET A 89 2.50 10.64 -3.98
C MET A 89 3.51 10.08 -3.00
N LYS A 90 4.27 10.94 -2.36
CA LYS A 90 5.21 10.64 -1.28
C LYS A 90 4.76 11.36 -0.02
N TRP A 91 4.63 10.63 1.08
CA TRP A 91 4.47 11.23 2.40
C TRP A 91 5.69 10.91 3.26
N LYS A 92 6.21 11.91 3.96
CA LYS A 92 7.29 11.76 4.93
C LYS A 92 6.94 12.52 6.21
N GLU A 93 7.25 11.93 7.37
CA GLU A 93 7.07 12.57 8.67
C GLU A 93 7.77 13.95 8.69
N GLY A 94 7.07 14.97 9.22
CA GLY A 94 7.57 16.35 9.27
C GLY A 94 7.60 17.12 7.94
N ALA A 95 7.51 16.43 6.79
CA ALA A 95 7.50 17.08 5.46
C ALA A 95 6.13 17.04 4.77
N GLY A 96 5.21 16.16 5.23
CA GLY A 96 3.89 16.00 4.63
C GLY A 96 3.91 15.28 3.29
N ALA A 97 2.82 15.46 2.51
CA ALA A 97 2.67 14.84 1.19
C ALA A 97 3.20 15.73 0.06
N SER A 98 3.81 15.12 -0.93
CA SER A 98 4.35 15.74 -2.14
C SER A 98 4.24 14.82 -3.35
N LEU A 99 4.30 15.35 -4.56
CA LEU A 99 4.32 14.56 -5.77
C LEU A 99 5.67 13.83 -5.89
N PHE A 100 5.62 12.50 -6.08
CA PHE A 100 6.80 11.69 -6.35
C PHE A 100 6.99 11.43 -7.84
N MET A 101 5.91 11.03 -8.55
CA MET A 101 5.96 10.70 -9.97
C MET A 101 4.62 10.97 -10.67
N LYS A 102 4.70 11.56 -11.88
CA LYS A 102 3.59 11.73 -12.82
C LYS A 102 4.13 11.76 -14.24
N PRO A 103 3.62 10.95 -15.18
CA PRO A 103 2.51 9.99 -15.05
C PRO A 103 2.92 8.74 -14.25
N SER A 104 1.95 8.10 -13.57
CA SER A 104 2.16 6.91 -12.77
C SER A 104 1.73 5.61 -13.44
N GLY A 105 0.69 5.63 -14.28
CA GLY A 105 0.11 4.41 -14.86
C GLY A 105 -0.39 4.55 -16.30
N TYR A 106 -0.51 5.78 -16.83
CA TYR A 106 -0.86 6.03 -18.21
C TYR A 106 0.11 7.03 -18.83
N THR A 107 0.84 6.58 -19.86
CA THR A 107 1.87 7.37 -20.55
C THR A 107 1.39 7.94 -21.88
N GLY A 108 0.16 7.63 -22.32
CA GLY A 108 -0.43 8.18 -23.53
C GLY A 108 -0.78 9.67 -23.40
N VAL A 109 -0.92 10.34 -24.56
CA VAL A 109 -1.21 11.80 -24.64
C VAL A 109 -2.71 12.11 -24.77
N THR A 110 -3.53 11.11 -25.07
CA THR A 110 -4.99 11.28 -25.20
C THR A 110 -5.67 11.07 -23.87
N PRO A 111 -6.85 11.67 -23.62
CA PRO A 111 -7.66 11.32 -22.45
C PRO A 111 -7.90 9.81 -22.37
N TYR A 112 -7.81 9.25 -21.17
CA TYR A 112 -7.99 7.82 -20.96
C TYR A 112 -9.33 7.56 -20.29
N GLY A 113 -9.41 7.49 -19.01
CA GLY A 113 -10.61 7.21 -18.23
C GLY A 113 -10.48 7.80 -16.85
N ASN A 114 -11.33 7.36 -15.93
CA ASN A 114 -11.35 7.90 -14.58
C ASN A 114 -10.20 7.40 -13.70
N GLU A 115 -9.60 6.26 -14.07
CA GLU A 115 -8.53 5.60 -13.29
C GLU A 115 -7.29 5.30 -14.15
N PRO A 116 -6.60 6.33 -14.69
CA PRO A 116 -5.45 6.12 -15.56
C PRO A 116 -4.16 5.72 -14.82
N GLY A 117 -4.06 5.98 -13.54
CA GLY A 117 -2.84 5.90 -12.75
C GLY A 117 -2.37 4.48 -12.43
N SER A 118 -1.29 4.41 -11.67
CA SER A 118 -0.92 3.19 -10.96
C SER A 118 -1.94 2.92 -9.85
N ASN A 119 -2.16 1.63 -9.54
CA ASN A 119 -2.90 1.18 -8.37
C ASN A 119 -1.91 0.63 -7.33
N GLY A 120 -1.79 -0.69 -7.16
CA GLY A 120 -0.89 -1.31 -6.21
C GLY A 120 0.59 -0.94 -6.44
N LEU A 121 1.27 -0.56 -5.36
CA LEU A 121 2.71 -0.33 -5.32
C LEU A 121 3.34 -1.31 -4.33
N PHE A 122 4.47 -1.90 -4.71
CA PHE A 122 5.21 -2.84 -3.86
C PHE A 122 6.68 -2.88 -4.26
N LEU A 123 7.51 -3.54 -3.45
CA LEU A 123 8.94 -3.66 -3.73
C LEU A 123 9.26 -5.03 -4.31
N ASP A 124 10.11 -5.05 -5.33
CA ASP A 124 10.73 -6.29 -5.78
C ASP A 124 11.86 -6.76 -4.83
N PRO A 125 12.41 -7.97 -5.00
CA PRO A 125 13.48 -8.47 -4.14
C PRO A 125 14.74 -7.59 -4.09
N GLU A 126 14.98 -6.75 -5.10
CA GLU A 126 16.08 -5.79 -5.14
C GLU A 126 15.72 -4.43 -4.51
N GLY A 127 14.51 -4.28 -3.96
CA GLY A 127 14.03 -3.05 -3.32
C GLY A 127 13.62 -1.97 -4.32
N ARG A 128 13.36 -2.31 -5.59
CA ARG A 128 12.89 -1.35 -6.59
C ARG A 128 11.36 -1.26 -6.54
N LEU A 129 10.83 -0.06 -6.77
CA LEU A 129 9.41 0.17 -6.84
C LEU A 129 8.79 -0.53 -8.06
N VAL A 130 7.81 -1.38 -7.80
CA VAL A 130 6.96 -2.01 -8.82
C VAL A 130 5.56 -1.41 -8.72
N SER A 131 4.91 -1.21 -9.86
CA SER A 131 3.57 -0.66 -9.96
C SER A 131 2.69 -1.49 -10.89
N CYS A 132 1.47 -1.74 -10.45
CA CYS A 132 0.36 -2.17 -11.29
C CYS A 132 -0.21 -0.93 -11.98
N GLU A 133 -0.19 -0.89 -13.30
CA GLU A 133 -0.55 0.30 -14.08
C GLU A 133 -1.87 0.07 -14.82
N HIS A 134 -2.90 0.81 -14.43
CA HIS A 134 -4.21 0.70 -15.04
C HIS A 134 -4.22 1.16 -16.50
N GLY A 135 -3.72 2.36 -16.77
CA GLY A 135 -3.79 2.96 -18.10
C GLY A 135 -2.90 2.31 -19.14
N ASP A 136 -1.66 1.98 -18.78
CA ASP A 136 -0.74 1.26 -19.67
C ASP A 136 -0.98 -0.26 -19.64
N ARG A 137 -1.87 -0.77 -18.76
CA ARG A 137 -2.32 -2.17 -18.69
C ARG A 137 -1.15 -3.14 -18.53
N ARG A 138 -0.28 -2.87 -17.55
CA ARG A 138 0.94 -3.64 -17.31
C ARG A 138 1.36 -3.64 -15.84
N VAL A 139 2.26 -4.54 -15.48
CA VAL A 139 3.07 -4.41 -14.27
C VAL A 139 4.47 -3.92 -14.70
N SER A 140 4.97 -2.88 -14.06
CA SER A 140 6.27 -2.30 -14.38
C SER A 140 7.14 -2.11 -13.16
N VAL A 141 8.46 -2.02 -13.34
CA VAL A 141 9.45 -1.71 -12.31
C VAL A 141 10.15 -0.39 -12.63
N LEU A 142 10.28 0.46 -11.61
CA LEU A 142 11.07 1.69 -11.70
C LEU A 142 12.55 1.35 -11.64
N THR A 143 13.29 1.73 -12.67
CA THR A 143 14.73 1.48 -12.75
C THR A 143 15.52 2.52 -11.95
N LYS A 144 16.73 2.19 -11.54
CA LYS A 144 17.65 3.13 -10.86
C LYS A 144 17.96 4.39 -11.67
N LYS A 145 17.72 4.37 -12.99
CA LYS A 145 17.90 5.53 -13.90
C LYS A 145 16.64 6.37 -14.06
N GLY A 146 15.56 6.07 -13.33
CA GLY A 146 14.30 6.82 -13.34
C GLY A 146 13.31 6.41 -14.43
N GLY A 147 13.68 5.51 -15.35
CA GLY A 147 12.73 4.99 -16.36
C GLY A 147 11.95 3.78 -15.83
N LYS A 148 10.77 3.52 -16.37
CA LYS A 148 9.99 2.31 -16.10
C LYS A 148 10.31 1.22 -17.11
N ARG A 149 10.40 -0.03 -16.62
CA ARG A 149 10.55 -1.24 -17.46
C ARG A 149 9.33 -2.14 -17.22
N THR A 150 8.68 -2.54 -18.30
CA THR A 150 7.57 -3.51 -18.24
C THR A 150 8.11 -4.88 -17.78
N LEU A 151 7.44 -5.46 -16.78
CA LEU A 151 7.64 -6.83 -16.35
C LEU A 151 6.69 -7.75 -17.12
N VAL A 152 5.41 -7.35 -17.25
CA VAL A 152 4.38 -8.10 -17.97
C VAL A 152 3.25 -7.16 -18.41
N ASP A 153 2.69 -7.36 -19.60
CA ASP A 153 1.57 -6.59 -20.16
C ASP A 153 0.57 -7.44 -20.94
N ASN A 154 0.86 -8.72 -21.16
CA ASN A 154 -0.02 -9.63 -21.91
C ASN A 154 0.05 -11.06 -21.38
N TYR A 155 -1.03 -11.81 -21.66
CA TYR A 155 -1.11 -13.25 -21.44
C TYR A 155 -1.56 -13.93 -22.75
N MET A 156 -0.77 -14.88 -23.25
CA MET A 156 -1.02 -15.59 -24.52
C MET A 156 -1.28 -14.66 -25.71
N GLY A 157 -0.54 -13.54 -25.79
CA GLY A 157 -0.66 -12.55 -26.86
C GLY A 157 -1.84 -11.56 -26.72
N LYS A 158 -2.67 -11.70 -25.70
CA LYS A 158 -3.76 -10.76 -25.35
C LYS A 158 -3.31 -9.82 -24.24
N ARG A 159 -3.62 -8.54 -24.36
CA ARG A 159 -3.29 -7.56 -23.31
C ARG A 159 -4.04 -7.88 -22.01
N LEU A 160 -3.34 -7.70 -20.90
CA LEU A 160 -3.93 -7.74 -19.56
C LEU A 160 -5.10 -6.75 -19.47
N ASN A 161 -6.04 -6.98 -18.53
CA ASN A 161 -7.15 -6.05 -18.30
C ASN A 161 -6.63 -4.72 -17.74
N SER A 162 -6.31 -4.69 -16.48
CA SER A 162 -5.65 -3.58 -15.77
C SER A 162 -5.12 -4.08 -14.43
N PRO A 163 -3.86 -4.56 -14.39
CA PRO A 163 -3.26 -5.08 -13.15
C PRO A 163 -3.52 -4.16 -11.96
N ASN A 164 -3.95 -4.76 -10.83
CA ASN A 164 -4.46 -4.00 -9.70
C ASN A 164 -3.52 -4.05 -8.49
N ASP A 165 -3.23 -5.22 -7.92
CA ASP A 165 -2.32 -5.37 -6.79
C ASP A 165 -1.38 -6.57 -6.99
N GLY A 166 -0.30 -6.63 -6.21
CA GLY A 166 0.69 -7.68 -6.34
C GLY A 166 1.56 -7.89 -5.10
N VAL A 167 2.15 -9.07 -5.03
CA VAL A 167 3.06 -9.46 -3.96
C VAL A 167 4.15 -10.38 -4.50
N PHE A 168 5.40 -10.13 -4.07
CA PHE A 168 6.49 -11.06 -4.34
C PHE A 168 6.55 -12.16 -3.30
N LYS A 169 6.77 -13.38 -3.78
CA LYS A 169 7.19 -14.53 -2.97
C LYS A 169 8.70 -14.44 -2.69
N SER A 170 9.19 -15.05 -1.62
CA SER A 170 10.62 -15.04 -1.23
C SER A 170 11.55 -15.61 -2.30
N ASN A 171 11.04 -16.51 -3.17
CA ASN A 171 11.79 -17.06 -4.30
C ASN A 171 11.95 -16.09 -5.48
N GLY A 172 11.30 -14.90 -5.43
CA GLY A 172 11.35 -13.87 -6.46
C GLY A 172 10.23 -13.93 -7.50
N ASP A 173 9.27 -14.84 -7.37
CA ASP A 173 8.08 -14.88 -8.23
C ASP A 173 7.09 -13.78 -7.81
N LEU A 174 6.52 -13.09 -8.79
CA LEU A 174 5.48 -12.10 -8.59
C LEU A 174 4.09 -12.74 -8.78
N TYR A 175 3.20 -12.52 -7.80
CA TYR A 175 1.79 -12.86 -7.90
C TYR A 175 1.00 -11.56 -7.99
N PHE A 176 0.05 -11.47 -8.94
CA PHE A 176 -0.72 -10.24 -9.16
C PHE A 176 -2.14 -10.52 -9.65
N THR A 177 -3.02 -9.54 -9.48
CA THR A 177 -4.43 -9.58 -9.88
C THR A 177 -4.67 -8.68 -11.07
N ASP A 178 -5.64 -9.07 -11.95
CA ASP A 178 -5.90 -8.37 -13.21
C ASP A 178 -7.43 -8.16 -13.45
N PRO A 179 -8.12 -7.38 -12.61
CA PRO A 179 -9.50 -6.95 -12.86
C PRO A 179 -9.55 -5.82 -13.90
N PRO A 180 -10.73 -5.45 -14.43
CA PRO A 180 -10.83 -4.45 -15.48
C PRO A 180 -11.09 -3.02 -14.97
N TYR A 181 -10.72 -2.67 -13.72
CA TYR A 181 -11.04 -1.37 -13.12
C TYR A 181 -10.43 -0.18 -13.87
N GLY A 182 -9.21 -0.35 -14.36
CA GLY A 182 -8.50 0.67 -15.13
C GLY A 182 -9.00 0.83 -16.58
N LEU A 183 -9.83 -0.08 -17.08
CA LEU A 183 -10.49 0.10 -18.38
C LEU A 183 -11.65 1.10 -18.24
N PRO A 184 -11.76 2.16 -19.06
CA PRO A 184 -12.79 3.20 -18.94
C PRO A 184 -14.24 2.68 -18.86
N ASN A 185 -14.58 1.64 -19.61
CA ASN A 185 -15.88 0.98 -19.56
C ASN A 185 -15.85 -0.37 -18.85
N ARG A 186 -14.78 -0.66 -18.11
CA ARG A 186 -14.59 -1.90 -17.33
C ARG A 186 -14.86 -3.15 -18.16
N TYR A 187 -15.87 -3.97 -17.82
CA TYR A 187 -16.20 -5.23 -18.51
C TYR A 187 -16.65 -5.03 -19.95
N ASP A 188 -17.27 -3.89 -20.24
CA ASP A 188 -17.82 -3.54 -21.55
C ASP A 188 -16.86 -2.70 -22.40
N ASP A 189 -15.62 -2.54 -21.94
CA ASP A 189 -14.63 -1.76 -22.69
C ASP A 189 -14.21 -2.51 -23.96
N PRO A 190 -14.32 -1.87 -25.15
CA PRO A 190 -13.96 -2.54 -26.42
C PRO A 190 -12.47 -2.89 -26.54
N ARG A 191 -11.60 -2.33 -25.67
CA ARG A 191 -10.19 -2.67 -25.61
C ARG A 191 -9.88 -3.89 -24.75
N ARG A 192 -10.89 -4.44 -24.05
CA ARG A 192 -10.74 -5.65 -23.26
C ARG A 192 -10.53 -6.86 -24.18
N GLU A 193 -9.41 -7.55 -24.02
CA GLU A 193 -9.04 -8.70 -24.85
C GLU A 193 -9.22 -10.04 -24.14
N LEU A 194 -9.07 -10.05 -22.80
CA LEU A 194 -9.32 -11.22 -21.96
C LEU A 194 -10.77 -11.23 -21.48
N ASP A 195 -11.48 -12.33 -21.67
CA ASP A 195 -12.89 -12.53 -21.28
C ASP A 195 -13.08 -12.94 -19.80
N PHE A 196 -11.99 -12.95 -19.03
CA PHE A 196 -11.95 -13.27 -17.61
C PHE A 196 -11.07 -12.27 -16.84
N CYS A 197 -11.16 -12.30 -15.52
CA CYS A 197 -10.23 -11.65 -14.59
C CYS A 197 -9.33 -12.71 -13.99
N GLY A 198 -7.99 -12.51 -14.03
CA GLY A 198 -7.04 -13.52 -13.63
C GLY A 198 -6.30 -13.16 -12.34
N VAL A 199 -5.89 -14.19 -11.61
CA VAL A 199 -4.77 -14.14 -10.69
C VAL A 199 -3.60 -14.85 -11.35
N TYR A 200 -2.46 -14.20 -11.44
CA TYR A 200 -1.31 -14.66 -12.20
C TYR A 200 -0.06 -14.81 -11.34
N ARG A 201 0.85 -15.66 -11.80
CA ARG A 201 2.23 -15.75 -11.32
C ARG A 201 3.18 -15.46 -12.48
N LEU A 202 4.00 -14.44 -12.32
CA LEU A 202 5.17 -14.20 -13.16
C LEU A 202 6.40 -14.78 -12.44
N ALA A 203 6.90 -15.89 -12.95
CA ALA A 203 8.09 -16.52 -12.39
C ALA A 203 9.34 -15.68 -12.68
N LYS A 204 10.38 -15.87 -11.88
CA LYS A 204 11.65 -15.15 -12.01
C LYS A 204 12.32 -15.31 -13.38
N ASP A 205 12.05 -16.40 -14.08
CA ASP A 205 12.53 -16.67 -15.44
C ASP A 205 11.72 -15.95 -16.55
N GLY A 206 10.65 -15.23 -16.17
CA GLY A 206 9.77 -14.52 -17.09
C GLY A 206 8.54 -15.32 -17.53
N THR A 207 8.37 -16.55 -17.07
CA THR A 207 7.20 -17.38 -17.40
C THR A 207 5.95 -16.85 -16.69
N LEU A 208 4.93 -16.46 -17.47
CA LEU A 208 3.63 -16.03 -16.94
C LEU A 208 2.65 -17.20 -16.91
N THR A 209 2.09 -17.48 -15.76
CA THR A 209 1.10 -18.55 -15.53
C THR A 209 -0.20 -17.94 -15.00
N LEU A 210 -1.34 -18.28 -15.61
CA LEU A 210 -2.66 -18.04 -15.04
C LEU A 210 -2.89 -19.07 -13.92
N LEU A 211 -3.05 -18.61 -12.69
CA LEU A 211 -3.25 -19.45 -11.52
C LEU A 211 -4.71 -19.81 -11.31
N THR A 212 -5.60 -18.81 -11.45
CA THR A 212 -7.04 -18.99 -11.37
C THR A 212 -7.79 -17.85 -12.08
N LYS A 213 -8.99 -18.15 -12.56
CA LYS A 213 -9.94 -17.20 -13.12
C LYS A 213 -11.33 -17.32 -12.50
N GLU A 214 -11.42 -17.94 -11.32
CA GLU A 214 -12.68 -18.19 -10.65
C GLU A 214 -13.29 -16.94 -9.99
N MET A 215 -12.52 -15.86 -9.90
CA MET A 215 -12.93 -14.60 -9.27
C MET A 215 -13.34 -13.58 -10.34
N THR A 216 -14.50 -12.95 -10.15
CA THR A 216 -15.01 -11.93 -11.08
C THR A 216 -14.24 -10.60 -10.95
N ARG A 217 -13.83 -10.23 -9.73
CA ARG A 217 -13.10 -8.97 -9.43
C ARG A 217 -11.99 -9.21 -8.43
N PRO A 218 -10.94 -10.01 -8.79
CA PRO A 218 -9.78 -10.19 -7.90
C PRO A 218 -9.10 -8.84 -7.70
N ASN A 219 -8.75 -8.52 -6.44
CA ASN A 219 -8.21 -7.23 -6.04
C ASN A 219 -6.97 -7.42 -5.17
N GLY A 220 -6.98 -7.02 -3.91
CA GLY A 220 -5.84 -7.15 -3.01
C GLY A 220 -5.32 -8.59 -2.90
N ILE A 221 -4.02 -8.74 -2.71
CA ILE A 221 -3.35 -10.04 -2.69
C ILE A 221 -2.20 -10.04 -1.67
N ALA A 222 -2.12 -11.08 -0.83
CA ALA A 222 -1.02 -11.24 0.13
C ALA A 222 -0.76 -12.71 0.47
N PHE A 223 0.48 -13.04 0.81
CA PHE A 223 0.83 -14.34 1.38
C PHE A 223 0.69 -14.38 2.90
N SER A 224 0.42 -15.57 3.45
CA SER A 224 0.75 -15.87 4.83
C SER A 224 2.27 -15.75 5.06
N PRO A 225 2.76 -15.54 6.31
CA PRO A 225 4.20 -15.40 6.57
C PRO A 225 5.04 -16.61 6.15
N ASP A 226 4.48 -17.82 6.19
CA ASP A 226 5.10 -19.06 5.73
C ASP A 226 4.94 -19.31 4.22
N GLU A 227 4.28 -18.40 3.52
CA GLU A 227 4.01 -18.42 2.08
C GLU A 227 3.25 -19.68 1.58
N LYS A 228 2.56 -20.38 2.47
CA LYS A 228 1.76 -21.58 2.11
C LYS A 228 0.30 -21.25 1.80
N THR A 229 -0.14 -20.04 2.11
CA THR A 229 -1.49 -19.56 1.80
C THR A 229 -1.40 -18.24 1.05
N LEU A 230 -2.11 -18.12 -0.06
CA LEU A 230 -2.34 -16.87 -0.78
C LEU A 230 -3.75 -16.41 -0.48
N TYR A 231 -3.89 -15.20 0.07
CA TYR A 231 -5.16 -14.53 0.26
C TYR A 231 -5.42 -13.61 -0.91
N VAL A 232 -6.64 -13.62 -1.44
CA VAL A 232 -7.09 -12.71 -2.51
C VAL A 232 -8.45 -12.13 -2.16
N ALA A 233 -8.58 -10.81 -2.25
CA ALA A 233 -9.84 -10.11 -2.08
C ALA A 233 -10.69 -10.18 -3.37
N GLN A 234 -12.00 -10.26 -3.22
CA GLN A 234 -12.97 -10.15 -4.31
C GLN A 234 -13.84 -8.92 -4.08
N SER A 235 -13.72 -7.92 -4.95
CA SER A 235 -14.48 -6.66 -4.87
C SER A 235 -15.83 -6.71 -5.60
N ASP A 236 -16.41 -7.90 -5.81
CA ASP A 236 -17.72 -8.01 -6.42
C ASP A 236 -18.82 -7.71 -5.38
N PRO A 237 -19.72 -6.72 -5.62
CA PRO A 237 -20.79 -6.42 -4.68
C PRO A 237 -21.73 -7.60 -4.40
N GLU A 238 -21.88 -8.52 -5.36
CA GLU A 238 -22.73 -9.71 -5.22
C GLU A 238 -22.03 -10.88 -4.52
N ALA A 239 -20.71 -10.79 -4.36
CA ALA A 239 -19.86 -11.79 -3.72
C ALA A 239 -18.62 -11.12 -3.09
N ALA A 240 -18.86 -10.19 -2.16
CA ALA A 240 -17.81 -9.42 -1.48
C ALA A 240 -17.16 -10.28 -0.39
N LEU A 241 -15.98 -10.84 -0.67
CA LEU A 241 -15.34 -11.83 0.19
C LEU A 241 -13.82 -11.86 0.02
N TRP A 242 -13.15 -12.55 0.92
CA TRP A 242 -11.75 -12.95 0.75
C TRP A 242 -11.67 -14.45 0.58
N LYS A 243 -10.81 -14.89 -0.35
CA LYS A 243 -10.47 -16.29 -0.58
C LYS A 243 -9.08 -16.61 -0.08
N ALA A 244 -8.89 -17.82 0.40
CA ALA A 244 -7.60 -18.39 0.76
C ALA A 244 -7.29 -19.59 -0.15
N PHE A 245 -6.13 -19.56 -0.78
CA PHE A 245 -5.65 -20.58 -1.69
C PHE A 245 -4.41 -21.25 -1.09
N PRO A 246 -4.36 -22.58 -0.95
CA PRO A 246 -3.11 -23.27 -0.68
C PRO A 246 -2.11 -23.04 -1.81
N VAL A 247 -0.86 -22.78 -1.48
CA VAL A 247 0.23 -22.61 -2.45
C VAL A 247 1.03 -23.89 -2.53
N ASN A 248 1.06 -24.51 -3.71
CA ASN A 248 1.79 -25.72 -3.98
C ASN A 248 3.31 -25.45 -4.08
N GLN A 249 4.13 -26.49 -3.99
CA GLN A 249 5.59 -26.37 -4.07
C GLN A 249 6.08 -25.78 -5.41
N ASP A 250 5.36 -26.05 -6.50
CA ASP A 250 5.63 -25.50 -7.83
C ASP A 250 5.13 -24.07 -8.03
N GLY A 251 4.51 -23.47 -7.00
CA GLY A 251 3.96 -22.12 -7.02
C GLY A 251 2.57 -22.01 -7.66
N THR A 252 1.94 -23.11 -8.05
CA THR A 252 0.52 -23.15 -8.42
C THR A 252 -0.39 -23.08 -7.20
N LEU A 253 -1.70 -22.91 -7.42
CA LEU A 253 -2.66 -22.82 -6.34
C LEU A 253 -3.49 -24.12 -6.25
N GLY A 254 -3.75 -24.55 -5.02
CA GLY A 254 -4.75 -25.57 -4.72
C GLY A 254 -6.17 -25.01 -4.74
N ALA A 255 -7.17 -25.87 -4.44
CA ALA A 255 -8.58 -25.46 -4.36
C ALA A 255 -8.77 -24.37 -3.29
N SER A 256 -9.45 -23.28 -3.69
CA SER A 256 -9.73 -22.17 -2.78
C SER A 256 -10.79 -22.52 -1.74
N LYS A 257 -10.77 -21.78 -0.64
CA LYS A 257 -11.91 -21.70 0.29
C LYS A 257 -12.26 -20.22 0.51
N VAL A 258 -13.53 -19.95 0.77
CA VAL A 258 -13.96 -18.65 1.29
C VAL A 258 -13.32 -18.49 2.67
N PHE A 259 -12.49 -17.44 2.83
CA PHE A 259 -11.87 -17.13 4.11
C PHE A 259 -12.87 -16.37 4.99
N TYR A 260 -13.50 -15.34 4.43
CA TYR A 260 -14.55 -14.59 5.09
C TYR A 260 -15.45 -13.89 4.06
N ASP A 261 -16.75 -13.81 4.33
CA ASP A 261 -17.76 -13.19 3.47
C ASP A 261 -18.37 -11.96 4.17
N VAL A 262 -18.43 -10.84 3.46
CA VAL A 262 -19.00 -9.56 3.92
C VAL A 262 -20.04 -9.01 2.95
N THR A 263 -20.59 -9.86 2.08
CA THR A 263 -21.59 -9.46 1.08
C THR A 263 -22.81 -8.80 1.73
N ASP A 264 -23.21 -9.26 2.94
CA ASP A 264 -24.30 -8.69 3.71
C ASP A 264 -24.06 -7.24 4.17
N LYS A 265 -22.83 -6.75 4.11
CA LYS A 265 -22.43 -5.38 4.53
C LYS A 265 -22.36 -4.41 3.36
N VAL A 266 -22.37 -4.91 2.13
CA VAL A 266 -22.33 -4.08 0.92
C VAL A 266 -23.56 -3.18 0.86
N GLY A 267 -23.36 -1.90 0.53
CA GLY A 267 -24.39 -0.87 0.52
C GLY A 267 -24.84 -0.38 1.90
N LYS A 268 -24.46 -1.06 2.99
CA LYS A 268 -24.68 -0.61 4.37
C LYS A 268 -23.49 0.12 4.95
N LEU A 269 -22.30 -0.26 4.54
CA LEU A 269 -21.02 0.35 4.92
C LEU A 269 -20.22 0.73 3.66
N PRO A 270 -19.42 1.79 3.69
CA PRO A 270 -18.63 2.22 2.53
C PRO A 270 -17.51 1.23 2.22
N GLY A 271 -17.27 1.00 0.92
CA GLY A 271 -16.17 0.17 0.41
C GLY A 271 -16.57 -1.26 0.05
N LEU A 272 -15.60 -1.98 -0.47
CA LEU A 272 -15.65 -3.41 -0.87
C LEU A 272 -14.35 -4.08 -0.41
N PRO A 273 -14.23 -5.42 -0.38
CA PRO A 273 -12.96 -6.09 -0.16
C PRO A 273 -11.92 -5.61 -1.16
N ASP A 274 -10.77 -5.12 -0.65
CA ASP A 274 -9.76 -4.45 -1.46
C ASP A 274 -8.36 -4.86 -0.97
N GLY A 275 -7.41 -3.95 -0.81
CA GLY A 275 -6.05 -4.26 -0.42
C GLY A 275 -5.93 -4.99 0.93
N LEU A 276 -4.91 -5.80 1.10
CA LEU A 276 -4.71 -6.59 2.32
C LEU A 276 -3.23 -6.89 2.58
N LYS A 277 -2.88 -7.08 3.85
CA LYS A 277 -1.53 -7.46 4.30
C LYS A 277 -1.63 -8.40 5.51
N THR A 278 -0.61 -9.22 5.70
CA THR A 278 -0.46 -10.04 6.92
C THR A 278 0.54 -9.43 7.88
N ASP A 279 0.37 -9.70 9.18
CA ASP A 279 1.42 -9.48 10.16
C ASP A 279 2.36 -10.70 10.26
N VAL A 280 3.40 -10.60 11.08
CA VAL A 280 4.40 -11.68 11.27
C VAL A 280 3.81 -12.93 11.93
N ASN A 281 2.66 -12.82 12.59
CA ASN A 281 1.95 -13.91 13.24
C ASN A 281 0.88 -14.54 12.34
N GLY A 282 0.69 -14.01 11.13
CA GLY A 282 -0.30 -14.48 10.15
C GLY A 282 -1.68 -13.89 10.32
N ASN A 283 -1.88 -12.92 11.22
CA ASN A 283 -3.14 -12.18 11.26
C ASN A 283 -3.31 -11.39 9.97
N LEU A 284 -4.52 -11.44 9.41
CA LEU A 284 -4.84 -10.76 8.16
C LEU A 284 -5.48 -9.40 8.45
N PHE A 285 -4.89 -8.34 7.91
CA PHE A 285 -5.43 -6.98 7.86
C PHE A 285 -5.95 -6.76 6.45
N ALA A 286 -7.26 -6.72 6.28
CA ALA A 286 -7.92 -6.73 4.99
C ALA A 286 -8.98 -5.63 4.89
N THR A 287 -8.81 -4.72 3.92
CA THR A 287 -9.77 -3.64 3.73
C THR A 287 -11.05 -4.15 3.09
N GLY A 288 -12.17 -3.56 3.47
CA GLY A 288 -13.49 -3.99 3.04
C GLY A 288 -14.58 -3.02 3.50
N PRO A 289 -15.86 -3.41 3.41
CA PRO A 289 -16.97 -2.54 3.79
C PRO A 289 -16.82 -2.00 5.23
N GLY A 290 -16.64 -0.69 5.35
CA GLY A 290 -16.52 0.04 6.61
C GLY A 290 -15.12 0.11 7.21
N GLY A 291 -14.04 -0.32 6.52
CA GLY A 291 -12.66 -0.15 6.98
C GLY A 291 -11.78 -1.39 6.81
N CYS A 292 -10.73 -1.50 7.61
CA CYS A 292 -9.77 -2.61 7.56
C CYS A 292 -10.12 -3.65 8.65
N TYR A 293 -10.54 -4.83 8.23
CA TYR A 293 -10.84 -5.99 9.09
C TYR A 293 -9.56 -6.64 9.56
N ILE A 294 -9.61 -7.20 10.77
CA ILE A 294 -8.47 -7.90 11.38
C ILE A 294 -8.93 -9.30 11.78
N PHE A 295 -8.28 -10.30 11.20
CA PHE A 295 -8.61 -11.71 11.41
C PHE A 295 -7.41 -12.47 11.97
N THR A 296 -7.67 -13.54 12.74
CA THR A 296 -6.64 -14.54 13.00
C THR A 296 -6.34 -15.35 11.74
N PRO A 297 -5.24 -16.12 11.70
CA PRO A 297 -4.93 -17.00 10.56
C PRO A 297 -6.05 -18.01 10.24
N GLU A 298 -6.85 -18.39 11.25
CA GLU A 298 -7.97 -19.34 11.12
C GLU A 298 -9.25 -18.67 10.58
N GLY A 299 -9.27 -17.33 10.42
CA GLY A 299 -10.41 -16.57 9.91
C GLY A 299 -11.37 -16.07 10.99
N LYS A 300 -10.98 -16.10 12.28
CA LYS A 300 -11.77 -15.48 13.34
C LYS A 300 -11.65 -13.96 13.26
N LEU A 301 -12.76 -13.25 13.17
CA LEU A 301 -12.79 -11.79 13.19
C LEU A 301 -12.47 -11.26 14.58
N LEU A 302 -11.42 -10.45 14.70
CA LEU A 302 -11.01 -9.77 15.93
C LEU A 302 -11.63 -8.37 16.06
N GLY A 303 -11.74 -7.66 14.93
CA GLY A 303 -12.30 -6.32 14.88
C GLY A 303 -12.02 -5.62 13.56
N ARG A 304 -12.21 -4.30 13.55
CA ARG A 304 -12.06 -3.48 12.35
C ARG A 304 -11.56 -2.08 12.70
N ILE A 305 -10.60 -1.59 11.92
CA ILE A 305 -10.21 -0.17 11.91
C ILE A 305 -11.18 0.54 10.98
N SER A 306 -12.12 1.30 11.54
CA SER A 306 -13.17 2.03 10.80
C SER A 306 -12.73 3.46 10.59
N THR A 307 -12.34 3.82 9.38
CA THR A 307 -11.93 5.18 9.04
C THR A 307 -13.12 6.13 8.83
N GLY A 308 -14.32 5.58 8.66
CA GLY A 308 -15.52 6.32 8.22
C GLY A 308 -15.61 6.46 6.70
N GLU A 309 -14.53 6.19 5.98
CA GLU A 309 -14.40 6.30 4.52
C GLU A 309 -14.24 4.93 3.86
N ARG A 310 -14.29 4.91 2.53
CA ARG A 310 -13.88 3.74 1.75
C ARG A 310 -12.39 3.52 1.97
N THR A 311 -12.03 2.45 2.64
CA THR A 311 -10.62 2.12 2.90
C THR A 311 -10.15 1.15 1.81
N ALA A 312 -9.27 1.65 0.95
CA ALA A 312 -8.88 0.92 -0.26
C ALA A 312 -7.74 -0.07 0.02
N ASN A 313 -6.67 0.35 0.71
CA ASN A 313 -5.50 -0.51 0.88
C ASN A 313 -4.78 -0.21 2.21
N CYS A 314 -3.80 -1.06 2.56
CA CYS A 314 -2.98 -0.87 3.74
C CYS A 314 -1.52 -1.29 3.49
N ALA A 315 -0.61 -0.75 4.29
CA ALA A 315 0.80 -1.14 4.29
C ALA A 315 1.42 -0.99 5.68
N TRP A 316 2.32 -1.90 6.00
CA TRP A 316 3.19 -1.76 7.15
C TRP A 316 4.31 -0.76 6.86
N GLY A 317 4.65 0.07 7.84
CA GLY A 317 5.75 1.00 7.71
C GLY A 317 6.53 1.19 9.01
N ASN A 318 7.48 2.10 8.98
CA ASN A 318 8.45 2.34 10.05
C ASN A 318 9.25 1.05 10.35
N ASP A 319 9.22 0.57 11.59
CA ASP A 319 9.83 -0.70 12.01
C ASP A 319 8.86 -1.90 11.90
N GLY A 320 7.74 -1.71 11.21
CA GLY A 320 6.65 -2.68 11.06
C GLY A 320 5.51 -2.51 12.07
N THR A 321 5.61 -1.61 13.04
CA THR A 321 4.59 -1.40 14.08
C THR A 321 3.55 -0.34 13.74
N VAL A 322 3.62 0.26 12.56
CA VAL A 322 2.66 1.26 12.10
C VAL A 322 1.95 0.74 10.85
N LEU A 323 0.63 0.69 10.91
CA LEU A 323 -0.20 0.38 9.75
C LEU A 323 -0.68 1.70 9.13
N TYR A 324 -0.30 1.90 7.86
CA TYR A 324 -0.79 2.99 7.02
C TYR A 324 -1.98 2.50 6.21
N LEU A 325 -2.98 3.36 6.02
CA LEU A 325 -4.19 3.05 5.25
C LEU A 325 -4.45 4.19 4.27
N THR A 326 -4.81 3.82 3.06
CA THR A 326 -5.38 4.72 2.06
C THR A 326 -6.90 4.66 2.18
N ALA A 327 -7.53 5.80 2.46
CA ALA A 327 -8.93 5.88 2.82
C ALA A 327 -9.62 7.01 2.02
N ASP A 328 -10.06 6.68 0.80
CA ASP A 328 -10.68 7.62 -0.15
C ASP A 328 -9.72 8.81 -0.42
N THR A 329 -10.05 9.99 0.08
CA THR A 329 -9.26 11.23 -0.09
C THR A 329 -8.17 11.41 0.98
N TYR A 330 -8.01 10.44 1.90
CA TYR A 330 -7.10 10.52 3.05
C TYR A 330 -5.97 9.50 2.99
N LEU A 331 -4.82 9.89 3.52
CA LEU A 331 -3.80 8.99 4.02
C LEU A 331 -3.86 9.02 5.54
N VAL A 332 -4.02 7.85 6.18
CA VAL A 332 -4.10 7.73 7.63
C VAL A 332 -3.13 6.67 8.14
N ARG A 333 -2.85 6.68 9.46
CA ARG A 333 -2.08 5.62 10.12
C ARG A 333 -2.65 5.27 11.48
N ILE A 334 -2.31 4.09 11.96
CA ILE A 334 -2.58 3.64 13.32
C ILE A 334 -1.38 2.86 13.87
N PRO A 335 -0.89 3.16 15.08
CA PRO A 335 0.13 2.34 15.73
C PRO A 335 -0.45 0.99 16.16
N THR A 336 0.37 -0.06 16.07
CA THR A 336 0.00 -1.43 16.43
C THR A 336 1.00 -2.03 17.43
N LYS A 337 0.58 -3.06 18.16
CA LYS A 337 1.43 -3.88 19.03
C LYS A 337 2.04 -5.07 18.28
N THR A 338 1.47 -5.43 17.14
CA THR A 338 2.05 -6.43 16.24
C THR A 338 2.96 -5.78 15.22
N LYS A 339 3.70 -6.60 14.48
CA LYS A 339 4.56 -6.14 13.39
C LYS A 339 4.16 -6.78 12.07
N GLY A 340 4.16 -5.98 11.02
CA GLY A 340 4.11 -6.51 9.68
C GLY A 340 5.46 -6.45 8.99
N ARG A 341 5.53 -7.09 7.82
CA ARG A 341 6.74 -7.08 7.01
C ARG A 341 6.89 -5.73 6.31
N VAL A 342 8.05 -5.13 6.47
CA VAL A 342 8.47 -3.91 5.79
C VAL A 342 9.63 -4.23 4.85
N GLY A 343 9.64 -3.59 3.68
CA GLY A 343 10.68 -3.81 2.68
C GLY A 343 10.44 -5.03 1.77
N PRO A 344 11.44 -5.41 0.96
CA PRO A 344 11.31 -6.45 -0.03
C PRO A 344 11.12 -7.85 0.58
N ALA A 345 10.50 -8.74 -0.22
CA ALA A 345 10.42 -10.15 0.10
C ALA A 345 11.86 -10.76 0.10
N LYS A 346 12.26 -11.33 1.22
CA LYS A 346 13.55 -12.02 1.40
C LYS A 346 13.32 -13.42 1.92
#